data_dce99c88cd6d8ce2120d1f4f14eafaf4
#
_entry.id   dce99c88cd6d8ce2120d1f4f14eafaf4
#
_cell.length_a   1.000
_cell.length_b   1.000
_cell.length_c   1.000
_cell.angle_alpha   90.00
_cell.angle_beta   90.00
_cell.angle_gamma   90.00
#
_symmetry.space_group_name_H-M   'P 1'
#
loop_
_entity.id
_entity.type
_entity.pdbx_description
1 polymer ?
#
loop_
_entity_poly.entity_id
_entity_poly.type
_entity_poly.pdbx_seq_one_letter_code
_entity_poly.pdbx_strand_id
1 'polypeptide(L)'
;MLEPLARLAGADLGQAGLPQPSGRLLDKPWAVSDELVSAWRAGEISVTGPVIGLAGNRVRLADGGELPADAILYGTGYRAEFPFLAPEVQPPTLEHSRLYRGIVHPAAPGLFFIGLVMAHGALIPIFEAQANWVAEILAERLVLPSAEMMRVSIARDDEVRQRDFDPRWGILWDRLPYIRSLEAEARRAGRAPGTSRRAEAPTVR
;
A
#
# COMPACT_ATOMS: atom_id res chain seq x y z
N MET A 1 9.85 -16.44 -11.00
CA MET A 1 10.32 -17.72 -10.41
C MET A 1 9.58 -18.16 -9.14
N LEU A 2 8.79 -17.28 -8.47
CA LEU A 2 8.01 -17.61 -7.26
C LEU A 2 6.61 -18.17 -7.57
N GLU A 3 6.01 -17.85 -8.71
CA GLU A 3 4.66 -18.26 -9.09
C GLU A 3 4.45 -19.80 -9.15
N PRO A 4 5.39 -20.60 -9.73
CA PRO A 4 5.25 -22.05 -9.72
C PRO A 4 5.34 -22.66 -8.33
N LEU A 5 6.18 -22.10 -7.45
CA LEU A 5 6.33 -22.56 -6.07
C LEU A 5 5.10 -22.23 -5.22
N ALA A 6 4.48 -21.07 -5.43
CA ALA A 6 3.26 -20.70 -4.74
C ALA A 6 2.05 -21.57 -5.17
N ARG A 7 1.99 -21.98 -6.43
CA ARG A 7 0.97 -22.93 -6.93
C ARG A 7 1.18 -24.34 -6.38
N LEU A 8 2.42 -24.74 -6.13
CA LEU A 8 2.73 -26.03 -5.50
C LEU A 8 2.44 -26.05 -3.99
N ALA A 9 2.53 -24.89 -3.33
CA ALA A 9 2.22 -24.74 -1.89
C ALA A 9 0.74 -24.39 -1.64
N GLY A 10 0.01 -23.95 -2.67
CA GLY A 10 -1.38 -23.52 -2.55
C GLY A 10 -2.33 -24.69 -2.38
N ALA A 11 -3.06 -24.71 -1.27
CA ALA A 11 -4.27 -25.51 -1.18
C ALA A 11 -5.21 -25.12 -2.32
N ASP A 12 -5.93 -26.09 -2.88
CA ASP A 12 -6.98 -25.79 -3.84
C ASP A 12 -8.13 -25.07 -3.13
N LEU A 13 -8.07 -23.72 -3.17
CA LEU A 13 -9.05 -22.84 -2.55
C LEU A 13 -10.46 -23.04 -3.13
N GLY A 14 -10.56 -23.56 -4.35
CA GLY A 14 -11.83 -23.93 -4.98
C GLY A 14 -12.54 -25.05 -4.22
N GLN A 15 -11.81 -26.01 -3.65
CA GLN A 15 -12.39 -27.06 -2.81
C GLN A 15 -12.97 -26.50 -1.51
N ALA A 16 -12.46 -25.36 -1.03
CA ALA A 16 -12.98 -24.64 0.13
C ALA A 16 -14.19 -23.75 -0.19
N GLY A 17 -14.67 -23.72 -1.44
CA GLY A 17 -15.73 -22.82 -1.88
C GLY A 17 -15.28 -21.37 -2.05
N LEU A 18 -13.97 -21.10 -1.95
CA LEU A 18 -13.41 -19.76 -2.18
C LEU A 18 -13.30 -19.48 -3.69
N PRO A 19 -13.59 -18.25 -4.13
CA PRO A 19 -13.36 -17.85 -5.50
C PRO A 19 -11.88 -18.03 -5.86
N GLN A 20 -11.62 -18.54 -7.06
CA GLN A 20 -10.25 -18.62 -7.56
C GLN A 20 -9.69 -17.19 -7.74
N PRO A 21 -8.45 -16.92 -7.30
CA PRO A 21 -7.83 -15.62 -7.49
C PRO A 21 -7.75 -15.29 -8.98
N SER A 22 -8.19 -14.11 -9.36
CA SER A 22 -8.01 -13.57 -10.72
C SER A 22 -6.63 -12.89 -10.83
N GLY A 23 -6.00 -12.97 -12.01
CA GLY A 23 -4.72 -12.33 -12.28
C GLY A 23 -3.51 -13.12 -11.76
N ARG A 24 -2.33 -12.49 -11.81
CA ARG A 24 -1.07 -13.07 -11.35
C ARG A 24 -0.92 -12.93 -9.84
N LEU A 25 -0.17 -13.83 -9.21
CA LEU A 25 0.03 -13.84 -7.75
C LEU A 25 0.57 -12.51 -7.22
N LEU A 26 1.47 -11.85 -7.95
CA LEU A 26 2.14 -10.62 -7.53
C LEU A 26 1.45 -9.33 -7.99
N ASP A 27 0.32 -9.41 -8.69
CA ASP A 27 -0.43 -8.24 -9.16
C ASP A 27 -1.16 -7.51 -8.02
N LYS A 28 -1.30 -8.16 -6.87
CA LYS A 28 -2.03 -7.67 -5.69
C LYS A 28 -1.40 -8.18 -4.39
N PRO A 29 -1.68 -7.52 -3.26
CA PRO A 29 -1.26 -8.02 -1.95
C PRO A 29 -1.79 -9.42 -1.70
N TRP A 30 -0.96 -10.28 -1.12
CA TRP A 30 -1.30 -11.65 -0.75
C TRP A 30 -0.99 -11.88 0.73
N ALA A 31 -1.77 -12.77 1.36
CA ALA A 31 -1.54 -13.21 2.71
C ALA A 31 -1.02 -14.67 2.69
N VAL A 32 -0.13 -14.97 3.61
CA VAL A 32 0.30 -16.34 3.91
C VAL A 32 -0.43 -16.79 5.17
N SER A 33 -1.24 -17.83 5.05
CA SER A 33 -1.97 -18.40 6.19
C SER A 33 -2.15 -19.91 5.97
N ASP A 34 -1.39 -20.69 6.71
CA ASP A 34 -1.56 -22.14 6.72
C ASP A 34 -2.72 -22.56 7.64
N GLU A 35 -3.03 -21.73 8.63
CA GLU A 35 -4.08 -21.98 9.63
C GLU A 35 -5.48 -21.97 9.01
N LEU A 36 -5.74 -21.05 8.06
CA LEU A 36 -7.04 -20.94 7.39
C LEU A 36 -7.45 -22.25 6.72
N VAL A 37 -6.53 -22.84 5.97
CA VAL A 37 -6.78 -24.10 5.25
C VAL A 37 -6.94 -25.26 6.22
N SER A 38 -6.17 -25.28 7.29
CA SER A 38 -6.23 -26.30 8.34
C SER A 38 -7.56 -26.27 9.08
N ALA A 39 -8.01 -25.08 9.50
CA ALA A 39 -9.29 -24.87 10.17
C ALA A 39 -10.49 -25.22 9.26
N TRP A 40 -10.41 -24.89 7.97
CA TRP A 40 -11.44 -25.30 7.00
C TRP A 40 -11.52 -26.81 6.86
N ARG A 41 -10.38 -27.50 6.72
CA ARG A 41 -10.33 -28.97 6.62
C ARG A 41 -10.82 -29.66 7.89
N ALA A 42 -10.58 -29.04 9.04
CA ALA A 42 -11.09 -29.54 10.33
C ALA A 42 -12.60 -29.26 10.53
N GLY A 43 -13.24 -28.50 9.65
CA GLY A 43 -14.65 -28.12 9.79
C GLY A 43 -14.90 -27.03 10.85
N GLU A 44 -13.84 -26.39 11.36
CA GLU A 44 -13.94 -25.32 12.37
C GLU A 44 -14.45 -24.01 11.75
N ILE A 45 -14.21 -23.82 10.44
CA ILE A 45 -14.74 -22.70 9.66
C ILE A 45 -15.43 -23.22 8.41
N SER A 46 -16.42 -22.48 7.94
CA SER A 46 -17.11 -22.71 6.68
C SER A 46 -17.11 -21.44 5.82
N VAL A 47 -17.10 -21.62 4.50
CA VAL A 47 -17.16 -20.54 3.54
C VAL A 47 -18.59 -20.42 3.02
N THR A 48 -19.11 -19.21 2.98
CA THR A 48 -20.45 -18.93 2.48
C THR A 48 -20.41 -17.92 1.34
N GLY A 49 -21.54 -17.70 0.69
CA GLY A 49 -21.74 -16.62 -0.26
C GLY A 49 -21.67 -15.22 0.38
N PRO A 50 -21.66 -14.16 -0.45
CA PRO A 50 -21.64 -12.79 0.03
C PRO A 50 -22.81 -12.47 0.96
N VAL A 51 -22.54 -11.75 2.04
CA VAL A 51 -23.56 -11.19 2.93
C VAL A 51 -24.15 -9.94 2.27
N ILE A 52 -25.48 -9.89 2.11
CA ILE A 52 -26.21 -8.77 1.48
C ILE A 52 -27.06 -7.98 2.48
N GLY A 53 -27.20 -8.45 3.71
CA GLY A 53 -28.00 -7.76 4.71
C GLY A 53 -28.00 -8.43 6.06
N LEU A 54 -28.53 -7.70 7.04
CA LEU A 54 -28.68 -8.15 8.43
C LEU A 54 -30.18 -8.18 8.79
N ALA A 55 -30.59 -9.19 9.54
CA ALA A 55 -31.97 -9.36 9.99
C ALA A 55 -31.97 -9.90 11.43
N GLY A 56 -32.04 -9.01 12.42
CA GLY A 56 -31.93 -9.38 13.84
C GLY A 56 -30.58 -10.03 14.13
N ASN A 57 -30.59 -11.27 14.63
CA ASN A 57 -29.42 -12.09 14.90
C ASN A 57 -29.04 -13.01 13.72
N ARG A 58 -29.44 -12.65 12.50
CA ARG A 58 -29.16 -13.42 11.29
C ARG A 58 -28.52 -12.55 10.21
N VAL A 59 -27.68 -13.14 9.40
CA VAL A 59 -27.14 -12.54 8.18
C VAL A 59 -27.86 -13.16 6.97
N ARG A 60 -28.20 -12.33 5.99
CA ARG A 60 -28.78 -12.76 4.71
C ARG A 60 -27.70 -12.86 3.66
N LEU A 61 -27.69 -13.95 2.93
CA LEU A 61 -26.73 -14.26 1.87
C LEU A 61 -27.30 -13.95 0.48
N ALA A 62 -26.43 -13.76 -0.49
CA ALA A 62 -26.82 -13.45 -1.87
C ALA A 62 -27.60 -14.57 -2.57
N ASP A 63 -27.45 -15.81 -2.13
CA ASP A 63 -28.17 -16.98 -2.62
C ASP A 63 -29.58 -17.14 -2.00
N GLY A 64 -29.98 -16.22 -1.14
CA GLY A 64 -31.25 -16.23 -0.42
C GLY A 64 -31.20 -16.99 0.92
N GLY A 65 -30.09 -17.59 1.26
CA GLY A 65 -29.88 -18.26 2.55
C GLY A 65 -29.77 -17.28 3.72
N GLU A 66 -30.00 -17.79 4.93
CA GLU A 66 -29.80 -17.05 6.17
C GLU A 66 -29.00 -17.88 7.17
N LEU A 67 -28.05 -17.25 7.86
CA LEU A 67 -27.25 -17.86 8.91
C LEU A 67 -27.42 -17.10 10.22
N PRO A 68 -27.48 -17.77 11.37
CA PRO A 68 -27.39 -17.11 12.67
C PRO A 68 -25.99 -16.52 12.85
N ALA A 69 -25.90 -15.36 13.50
CA ALA A 69 -24.66 -14.69 13.80
C ALA A 69 -24.76 -13.97 15.13
N ASP A 70 -23.96 -14.40 16.09
CA ASP A 70 -23.87 -13.74 17.39
C ASP A 70 -22.93 -12.54 17.36
N ALA A 71 -21.93 -12.57 16.45
CA ALA A 71 -21.00 -11.50 16.20
C ALA A 71 -20.59 -11.44 14.73
N ILE A 72 -20.29 -10.25 14.24
CA ILE A 72 -19.80 -10.02 12.87
C ILE A 72 -18.49 -9.24 12.96
N LEU A 73 -17.43 -9.81 12.38
CA LEU A 73 -16.13 -9.18 12.26
C LEU A 73 -15.91 -8.66 10.84
N TYR A 74 -15.76 -7.34 10.70
CA TYR A 74 -15.54 -6.72 9.40
C TYR A 74 -14.05 -6.71 9.08
N GLY A 75 -13.63 -7.59 8.18
CA GLY A 75 -12.27 -7.62 7.61
C GLY A 75 -12.25 -7.06 6.18
N THR A 76 -13.02 -6.01 5.90
CA THR A 76 -13.31 -5.52 4.54
C THR A 76 -12.29 -4.49 4.01
N GLY A 77 -11.21 -4.27 4.73
CA GLY A 77 -10.17 -3.30 4.39
C GLY A 77 -10.41 -1.92 4.99
N TYR A 78 -9.63 -0.95 4.53
CA TYR A 78 -9.61 0.41 5.07
C TYR A 78 -9.78 1.44 3.96
N ARG A 79 -10.27 2.62 4.33
CA ARG A 79 -10.22 3.83 3.51
C ARG A 79 -9.14 4.74 4.06
N ALA A 80 -8.34 5.34 3.18
CA ALA A 80 -7.43 6.39 3.59
C ALA A 80 -8.21 7.71 3.65
N GLU A 81 -8.43 8.23 4.85
CA GLU A 81 -9.17 9.47 5.10
C GLU A 81 -8.32 10.41 5.95
N PHE A 82 -8.25 11.66 5.53
CA PHE A 82 -7.48 12.72 6.19
C PHE A 82 -8.40 13.94 6.45
N PRO A 83 -9.41 13.82 7.32
CA PRO A 83 -10.45 14.85 7.50
C PRO A 83 -9.91 16.18 8.04
N PHE A 84 -8.70 16.19 8.56
CA PHE A 84 -7.98 17.38 9.01
C PHE A 84 -7.24 18.12 7.89
N LEU A 85 -7.17 17.57 6.69
CA LEU A 85 -6.56 18.22 5.53
C LEU A 85 -7.64 18.85 4.66
N ALA A 86 -7.30 19.97 4.04
CA ALA A 86 -8.15 20.60 3.02
C ALA A 86 -8.35 19.64 1.84
N PRO A 87 -9.55 19.61 1.21
CA PRO A 87 -9.84 18.67 0.12
C PRO A 87 -8.84 18.67 -1.03
N GLU A 88 -8.24 19.82 -1.32
CA GLU A 88 -7.29 20.03 -2.43
C GLU A 88 -5.94 19.33 -2.20
N VAL A 89 -5.60 19.05 -0.94
CA VAL A 89 -4.33 18.42 -0.54
C VAL A 89 -4.52 17.05 0.09
N GLN A 90 -5.75 16.56 0.15
CA GLN A 90 -5.98 15.18 0.56
C GLN A 90 -5.34 14.24 -0.48
N PRO A 91 -4.55 13.25 -0.03
CA PRO A 91 -4.13 12.20 -0.94
C PRO A 91 -5.38 11.51 -1.45
N PRO A 92 -5.38 11.09 -2.70
CA PRO A 92 -6.52 10.38 -3.26
C PRO A 92 -6.70 9.03 -2.57
N THR A 93 -7.77 8.37 -2.96
CA THR A 93 -8.07 6.99 -2.57
C THR A 93 -6.89 6.04 -2.85
N LEU A 94 -6.90 4.86 -2.26
CA LEU A 94 -5.90 3.81 -2.49
C LEU A 94 -5.72 3.43 -3.98
N GLU A 95 -6.65 3.87 -4.84
CA GLU A 95 -6.66 3.55 -6.27
C GLU A 95 -5.76 4.48 -7.10
N HIS A 96 -5.46 5.70 -6.61
CA HIS A 96 -4.67 6.68 -7.37
C HIS A 96 -3.73 7.44 -6.45
N SER A 97 -2.48 7.09 -6.43
CA SER A 97 -1.46 7.89 -5.74
C SER A 97 -1.14 9.14 -6.55
N ARG A 98 -1.71 10.30 -6.17
CA ARG A 98 -1.32 11.60 -6.75
C ARG A 98 -0.12 12.23 -6.03
N LEU A 99 0.66 11.43 -5.34
CA LEU A 99 1.82 11.86 -4.59
C LEU A 99 3.10 11.59 -5.37
N TYR A 100 3.93 12.60 -5.51
CA TYR A 100 5.27 12.43 -6.06
C TYR A 100 6.08 11.50 -5.18
N ARG A 101 6.62 10.44 -5.75
CA ARG A 101 7.29 9.35 -5.03
C ARG A 101 6.40 8.67 -3.96
N GLY A 102 5.08 8.78 -4.04
CA GLY A 102 4.18 8.31 -2.98
C GLY A 102 4.32 9.09 -1.66
N ILE A 103 4.97 10.27 -1.67
CA ILE A 103 5.33 11.01 -0.47
C ILE A 103 4.82 12.46 -0.51
N VAL A 104 5.02 13.19 -1.61
CA VAL A 104 4.81 14.66 -1.66
C VAL A 104 3.61 15.00 -2.53
N HIS A 105 2.69 15.82 -2.01
CA HIS A 105 1.60 16.37 -2.80
C HIS A 105 2.10 17.57 -3.63
N PRO A 106 1.93 17.58 -4.98
CA PRO A 106 2.46 18.66 -5.82
C PRO A 106 1.96 20.06 -5.50
N ALA A 107 0.74 20.19 -4.95
CA ALA A 107 0.18 21.49 -4.54
C ALA A 107 0.56 21.90 -3.10
N ALA A 108 1.23 21.01 -2.34
CA ALA A 108 1.64 21.24 -0.95
C ALA A 108 3.02 20.61 -0.71
N PRO A 109 4.10 21.15 -1.28
CA PRO A 109 5.43 20.51 -1.26
C PRO A 109 6.07 20.45 0.14
N GLY A 110 5.50 21.13 1.14
CA GLY A 110 5.87 21.02 2.55
C GLY A 110 5.09 19.95 3.33
N LEU A 111 4.13 19.25 2.70
CA LEU A 111 3.34 18.18 3.30
C LEU A 111 3.84 16.82 2.79
N PHE A 112 4.28 15.98 3.73
CA PHE A 112 4.83 14.67 3.45
C PHE A 112 3.95 13.55 4.02
N PHE A 113 3.71 12.51 3.22
CA PHE A 113 3.00 11.30 3.60
C PHE A 113 3.98 10.13 3.67
N ILE A 114 4.36 9.72 4.87
CA ILE A 114 5.23 8.57 5.09
C ILE A 114 4.37 7.36 5.41
N GLY A 115 4.59 6.26 4.70
CA GLY A 115 3.85 5.01 4.91
C GLY A 115 2.56 4.86 4.09
N LEU A 116 2.19 5.85 3.26
CA LEU A 116 1.04 5.73 2.34
C LEU A 116 1.45 4.98 1.07
N VAL A 117 2.06 3.84 1.25
CA VAL A 117 2.51 2.94 0.20
C VAL A 117 2.28 1.49 0.62
N MET A 118 2.12 0.62 -0.35
CA MET A 118 2.03 -0.82 -0.15
C MET A 118 3.08 -1.52 -1.01
N ALA A 119 3.59 -2.65 -0.54
CA ALA A 119 4.49 -3.50 -1.30
C ALA A 119 4.40 -4.94 -0.81
N HIS A 120 4.91 -5.87 -1.61
CA HIS A 120 5.06 -7.25 -1.17
C HIS A 120 6.20 -7.38 -0.14
N GLY A 121 5.91 -8.01 0.99
CA GLY A 121 6.86 -8.27 2.07
C GLY A 121 6.93 -7.15 3.11
N ALA A 122 8.10 -6.95 3.73
CA ALA A 122 8.27 -6.02 4.83
C ALA A 122 8.15 -4.55 4.39
N LEU A 123 7.30 -3.77 5.07
CA LEU A 123 7.06 -2.35 4.79
C LEU A 123 8.03 -1.41 5.52
N ILE A 124 8.55 -1.81 6.69
CA ILE A 124 9.42 -0.96 7.51
C ILE A 124 10.64 -0.40 6.74
N PRO A 125 11.36 -1.20 5.91
CA PRO A 125 12.47 -0.65 5.11
C PRO A 125 12.03 0.42 4.09
N ILE A 126 10.78 0.37 3.63
CA ILE A 126 10.22 1.42 2.76
C ILE A 126 10.02 2.71 3.54
N PHE A 127 9.42 2.63 4.73
CA PHE A 127 9.17 3.79 5.58
C PHE A 127 10.47 4.46 6.01
N GLU A 128 11.51 3.67 6.31
CA GLU A 128 12.85 4.17 6.59
C GLU A 128 13.46 4.91 5.39
N ALA A 129 13.37 4.34 4.19
CA ALA A 129 13.85 4.99 2.98
C ALA A 129 13.10 6.30 2.68
N GLN A 130 11.78 6.33 2.88
CA GLN A 130 10.96 7.53 2.75
C GLN A 130 11.36 8.59 3.77
N ALA A 131 11.51 8.21 5.04
CA ALA A 131 11.90 9.14 6.11
C ALA A 131 13.29 9.75 5.85
N ASN A 132 14.27 8.94 5.45
CA ASN A 132 15.61 9.41 5.08
C ASN A 132 15.56 10.36 3.88
N TRP A 133 14.77 10.06 2.86
CA TRP A 133 14.61 10.93 1.69
C TRP A 133 13.97 12.27 2.06
N VAL A 134 12.94 12.28 2.92
CA VAL A 134 12.31 13.51 3.44
C VAL A 134 13.32 14.30 4.30
N ALA A 135 14.14 13.63 5.12
CA ALA A 135 15.17 14.30 5.90
C ALA A 135 16.19 15.05 5.03
N GLU A 136 16.53 14.52 3.85
CA GLU A 136 17.42 15.23 2.90
C GLU A 136 16.75 16.50 2.33
N ILE A 137 15.43 16.49 2.13
CA ILE A 137 14.67 17.67 1.70
C ILE A 137 14.62 18.72 2.82
N LEU A 138 14.26 18.31 4.03
CA LEU A 138 14.18 19.21 5.19
C LEU A 138 15.53 19.82 5.56
N ALA A 139 16.61 19.12 5.26
CA ALA A 139 17.98 19.63 5.42
C ALA A 139 18.48 20.46 4.22
N GLU A 140 17.58 20.78 3.27
CA GLU A 140 17.88 21.56 2.05
C GLU A 140 18.98 20.94 1.17
N ARG A 141 19.29 19.65 1.34
CA ARG A 141 20.26 18.93 0.51
C ARG A 141 19.63 18.36 -0.76
N LEU A 142 18.36 18.02 -0.72
CA LEU A 142 17.60 17.56 -1.87
C LEU A 142 16.51 18.59 -2.23
N VAL A 143 16.56 19.05 -3.47
CA VAL A 143 15.58 20.00 -4.00
C VAL A 143 14.49 19.26 -4.75
N LEU A 144 13.24 19.53 -4.39
CA LEU A 144 12.07 18.96 -5.07
C LEU A 144 11.93 19.55 -6.49
N PRO A 145 11.49 18.76 -7.48
CA PRO A 145 11.11 19.27 -8.78
C PRO A 145 9.93 20.26 -8.69
N SER A 146 9.70 21.02 -9.76
CA SER A 146 8.49 21.85 -9.85
C SER A 146 7.22 20.98 -9.75
N ALA A 147 6.10 21.60 -9.34
CA ALA A 147 4.81 20.92 -9.25
C ALA A 147 4.39 20.26 -10.59
N GLU A 148 4.72 20.89 -11.71
CA GLU A 148 4.46 20.33 -13.04
C GLU A 148 5.30 19.08 -13.32
N MET A 149 6.59 19.11 -13.04
CA MET A 149 7.46 17.95 -13.19
C MET A 149 7.07 16.82 -12.24
N MET A 150 6.61 17.14 -11.03
CA MET A 150 6.06 16.13 -10.11
C MET A 150 4.83 15.45 -10.72
N ARG A 151 3.90 16.20 -11.32
CA ARG A 151 2.71 15.61 -11.97
C ARG A 151 3.07 14.72 -13.15
N VAL A 152 4.04 15.12 -13.97
CA VAL A 152 4.55 14.28 -15.07
C VAL A 152 5.15 12.98 -14.54
N SER A 153 5.94 13.05 -13.46
CA SER A 153 6.51 11.85 -12.83
C SER A 153 5.42 10.94 -12.24
N ILE A 154 4.41 11.51 -11.58
CA ILE A 154 3.27 10.76 -11.04
C ILE A 154 2.55 10.00 -12.15
N ALA A 155 2.23 10.67 -13.28
CA ALA A 155 1.54 10.04 -14.39
C ALA A 155 2.35 8.85 -14.96
N ARG A 156 3.65 9.03 -15.11
CA ARG A 156 4.55 7.95 -15.57
C ARG A 156 4.60 6.77 -14.58
N ASP A 157 4.70 7.08 -13.30
CA ASP A 157 4.72 6.05 -12.25
C ASP A 157 3.37 5.31 -12.20
N ASP A 158 2.25 6.01 -12.43
CA ASP A 158 0.91 5.41 -12.53
C ASP A 158 0.79 4.45 -13.73
N GLU A 159 1.30 4.85 -14.90
CA GLU A 159 1.32 3.96 -16.09
C GLU A 159 2.09 2.67 -15.81
N VAL A 160 3.25 2.76 -15.17
CA VAL A 160 4.05 1.59 -14.80
C VAL A 160 3.29 0.70 -13.81
N ARG A 161 2.68 1.29 -12.77
CA ARG A 161 1.92 0.53 -11.78
C ARG A 161 0.70 -0.16 -12.37
N GLN A 162 -0.06 0.52 -13.24
CA GLN A 162 -1.23 -0.05 -13.90
C GLN A 162 -0.89 -1.20 -14.84
N ARG A 163 0.32 -1.19 -15.43
CA ARG A 163 0.81 -2.29 -16.26
C ARG A 163 1.25 -3.50 -15.42
N ASP A 164 1.88 -3.25 -14.28
CA ASP A 164 2.58 -4.26 -13.50
C ASP A 164 1.73 -4.83 -12.36
N PHE A 165 0.68 -4.10 -11.92
CA PHE A 165 -0.20 -4.47 -10.82
C PHE A 165 -1.69 -4.29 -11.15
N ASP A 166 -2.56 -4.89 -10.33
CA ASP A 166 -4.02 -4.67 -10.41
C ASP A 166 -4.33 -3.18 -10.11
N PRO A 167 -5.05 -2.47 -10.99
CA PRO A 167 -5.33 -1.03 -10.84
C PRO A 167 -5.98 -0.62 -9.53
N ARG A 168 -6.68 -1.55 -8.86
CA ARG A 168 -7.28 -1.32 -7.53
C ARG A 168 -6.25 -1.06 -6.43
N TRP A 169 -4.98 -1.33 -6.69
CA TRP A 169 -3.88 -1.19 -5.75
C TRP A 169 -2.90 -0.10 -6.21
N GLY A 170 -3.41 1.09 -6.51
CA GLY A 170 -2.62 2.21 -7.02
C GLY A 170 -1.50 2.72 -6.12
N ILE A 171 -1.45 2.29 -4.86
CA ILE A 171 -0.34 2.54 -3.93
C ILE A 171 0.66 1.38 -3.84
N LEU A 172 0.49 0.33 -4.66
CA LEU A 172 1.40 -0.81 -4.69
C LEU A 172 2.66 -0.48 -5.48
N TRP A 173 3.82 -0.76 -4.91
CA TRP A 173 5.13 -0.52 -5.49
C TRP A 173 5.97 -1.79 -5.48
N ASP A 174 6.83 -1.95 -6.47
CA ASP A 174 7.92 -2.92 -6.36
C ASP A 174 8.94 -2.40 -5.33
N ARG A 175 9.03 -3.10 -4.22
CA ARG A 175 9.77 -2.69 -3.03
C ARG A 175 11.22 -2.32 -3.30
N LEU A 176 11.96 -3.22 -3.95
CA LEU A 176 13.41 -3.02 -4.10
C LEU A 176 13.78 -1.88 -5.08
N PRO A 177 13.19 -1.79 -6.28
CA PRO A 177 13.38 -0.64 -7.15
C PRO A 177 12.97 0.67 -6.50
N TYR A 178 11.86 0.68 -5.77
CA TYR A 178 11.38 1.88 -5.09
C TYR A 178 12.37 2.38 -4.03
N ILE A 179 12.81 1.54 -3.09
CA ILE A 179 13.81 1.88 -2.08
C ILE A 179 15.09 2.40 -2.74
N ARG A 180 15.62 1.65 -3.73
CA ARG A 180 16.84 2.04 -4.45
C ARG A 180 16.72 3.40 -5.15
N SER A 181 15.54 3.74 -5.66
CA SER A 181 15.30 5.03 -6.32
C SER A 181 15.40 6.19 -5.32
N LEU A 182 14.77 6.08 -4.15
CA LEU A 182 14.84 7.08 -3.09
C LEU A 182 16.26 7.25 -2.55
N GLU A 183 16.93 6.13 -2.26
CA GLU A 183 18.32 6.15 -1.80
C GLU A 183 19.29 6.74 -2.83
N ALA A 184 19.07 6.49 -4.12
CA ALA A 184 19.91 7.05 -5.18
C ALA A 184 19.75 8.57 -5.27
N GLU A 185 18.53 9.10 -5.12
CA GLU A 185 18.27 10.53 -5.06
C GLU A 185 18.90 11.17 -3.83
N ALA A 186 18.73 10.59 -2.64
CA ALA A 186 19.33 11.06 -1.40
C ALA A 186 20.89 11.08 -1.48
N ARG A 187 21.49 10.02 -2.02
CA ARG A 187 22.95 9.97 -2.21
C ARG A 187 23.48 11.01 -3.20
N ARG A 188 22.73 11.33 -4.25
CA ARG A 188 23.12 12.38 -5.20
C ARG A 188 23.08 13.75 -4.54
N ALA A 189 22.04 14.02 -3.74
CA ALA A 189 21.89 15.23 -2.97
C ALA A 189 23.06 15.46 -2.00
N GLY A 190 23.44 14.44 -1.22
CA GLY A 190 24.57 14.52 -0.27
C GLY A 190 25.96 14.63 -0.91
N ARG A 191 26.08 14.44 -2.24
CA ARG A 191 27.31 14.59 -3.02
C ARG A 191 27.44 15.92 -3.76
N ALA A 192 26.39 16.77 -3.74
CA ALA A 192 26.47 18.07 -4.38
C ALA A 192 27.53 18.94 -3.66
N PRO A 193 28.53 19.51 -4.36
CA PRO A 193 29.54 20.32 -3.72
C PRO A 193 28.93 21.63 -3.25
N GLY A 194 28.82 21.85 -1.94
CA GLY A 194 28.51 23.17 -1.42
C GLY A 194 27.59 23.31 -0.22
N THR A 195 27.22 22.27 0.52
CA THR A 195 26.39 22.43 1.74
C THR A 195 26.97 21.76 2.96
N SER A 196 28.23 22.06 3.27
CA SER A 196 28.81 21.81 4.59
C SER A 196 28.44 22.98 5.52
N ARG A 197 27.18 23.10 5.94
CA ARG A 197 26.85 23.77 7.20
C ARG A 197 26.60 22.69 8.24
N ARG A 198 27.55 22.55 9.17
CA ARG A 198 27.33 21.81 10.43
C ARG A 198 26.09 22.39 11.07
N ALA A 199 25.05 21.57 11.16
CA ALA A 199 23.94 21.87 12.06
C ALA A 199 24.48 21.76 13.49
N GLU A 200 24.65 22.90 14.16
CA GLU A 200 24.79 22.94 15.62
C GLU A 200 23.48 22.44 16.21
N ALA A 201 23.57 21.36 16.96
CA ALA A 201 22.42 20.80 17.67
C ALA A 201 21.86 21.88 18.63
N PRO A 202 20.53 22.13 18.69
CA PRO A 202 19.97 23.03 19.68
C PRO A 202 20.20 22.43 21.07
N THR A 203 20.90 23.17 21.92
CA THR A 203 21.04 22.85 23.35
C THR A 203 19.66 23.07 23.99
N VAL A 204 19.01 21.98 24.35
CA VAL A 204 17.78 22.02 25.16
C VAL A 204 18.20 22.45 26.59
N ARG A 205 17.69 23.59 27.03
CA ARG A 205 17.69 23.99 28.43
C ARG A 205 16.37 23.58 29.07
#